data_9bf5c7bbfb40f6d658bb617a6bae0f65
#
_entry.id   9bf5c7bbfb40f6d658bb617a6bae0f65
#
_cell.length_a   1.000
_cell.length_b   1.000
_cell.length_c   1.000
_cell.angle_alpha   90.00
_cell.angle_beta   90.00
_cell.angle_gamma   90.00
#
_symmetry.space_group_name_H-M   'P 1'
#
loop_
_entity.id
_entity.type
_entity.pdbx_description
1 polymer ?
#
loop_
_entity_poly.entity_id
_entity_poly.type
_entity_poly.pdbx_seq_one_letter_code
_entity_poly.pdbx_strand_id
1 'polypeptide(L)' 'MKHAIAKIESLGYEIIAKTETEIQFIHNGKVVKFYPYSGWATGATITDGRGLQKLLNQLKKTSAQ' A
#
# COMPACT_ATOMS: atom_id res chain seq x y z
N MET A 1 2.87 1.13 12.16
CA MET A 1 2.76 2.31 11.32
C MET A 1 3.99 2.53 10.49
N LYS A 2 5.11 2.83 11.15
CA LYS A 2 6.36 3.04 10.42
C LYS A 2 6.77 1.83 9.61
N HIS A 3 6.43 0.66 10.12
CA HIS A 3 6.77 -0.60 9.45
C HIS A 3 6.11 -0.71 8.08
N ALA A 4 4.83 -0.35 8.00
CA ALA A 4 4.09 -0.42 6.73
C ALA A 4 4.67 0.57 5.72
N ILE A 5 4.94 1.79 6.17
CA ILE A 5 5.51 2.81 5.29
C ILE A 5 6.86 2.37 4.76
N ALA A 6 7.73 1.86 5.65
CA ALA A 6 9.05 1.41 5.24
C ALA A 6 8.97 0.29 4.22
N LYS A 7 8.05 -0.65 4.42
CA LYS A 7 7.89 -1.77 3.48
C LYS A 7 7.42 -1.29 2.11
N ILE A 8 6.45 -0.38 2.09
CA ILE A 8 5.94 0.14 0.82
C ILE A 8 7.03 0.93 0.10
N GLU A 9 7.76 1.76 0.81
CA GLU A 9 8.84 2.53 0.21
C GLU A 9 9.97 1.64 -0.30
N SER A 10 10.25 0.56 0.40
CA SER A 10 11.33 -0.34 -0.01
C SER A 10 11.00 -1.06 -1.31
N LEU A 11 9.73 -1.14 -1.66
CA LEU A 11 9.31 -1.72 -2.93
C LEU A 11 9.35 -0.70 -4.07
N GLY A 12 9.69 0.55 -3.77
CA GLY A 12 9.85 1.58 -4.79
C GLY A 12 8.62 2.44 -5.05
N TYR A 13 7.62 2.36 -4.19
CA TYR A 13 6.42 3.17 -4.35
C TYR A 13 6.51 4.48 -3.59
N GLU A 14 5.96 5.52 -4.18
CA GLU A 14 6.02 6.86 -3.61
C GLU A 14 4.84 7.09 -2.67
N ILE A 15 5.12 7.48 -1.43
CA ILE A 15 4.10 7.85 -0.47
C ILE A 15 3.72 9.30 -0.74
N ILE A 16 2.47 9.55 -1.11
CA ILE A 16 2.02 10.90 -1.45
C ILE A 16 1.28 11.57 -0.30
N ALA A 17 0.78 10.79 0.65
CA ALA A 17 0.11 11.34 1.82
C ALA A 17 0.14 10.32 2.94
N LYS A 18 0.28 10.78 4.16
CA LYS A 18 0.21 9.89 5.31
C LYS A 18 -0.35 10.65 6.49
N THR A 19 -1.26 10.01 7.19
CA THR A 19 -1.84 10.53 8.41
C THR A 19 -1.73 9.44 9.48
N GLU A 20 -2.26 9.70 10.65
CA GLU A 20 -2.24 8.71 11.72
C GLU A 20 -3.04 7.47 11.37
N THR A 21 -4.02 7.59 10.48
CA THR A 21 -4.94 6.50 10.18
C THR A 21 -4.89 6.01 8.75
N GLU A 22 -4.16 6.71 7.88
CA GLU A 22 -4.21 6.42 6.45
C GLU A 22 -2.87 6.70 5.79
N ILE A 23 -2.48 5.81 4.86
CA ILE A 23 -1.31 5.99 4.01
C ILE A 23 -1.79 5.93 2.57
N GLN A 24 -1.38 6.91 1.76
CA GLN A 24 -1.69 6.92 0.33
C GLN A 24 -0.40 6.86 -0.47
N PHE A 25 -0.37 6.00 -1.47
CA PHE A 25 0.80 5.88 -2.32
C PHE A 25 0.37 5.59 -3.75
N ILE A 26 1.31 5.79 -4.69
CA ILE A 26 1.03 5.58 -6.11
C ILE A 26 1.47 4.17 -6.50
N HIS A 27 0.58 3.45 -7.15
CA HIS A 27 0.84 2.12 -7.68
C HIS A 27 0.23 2.03 -9.08
N ASN A 28 1.06 1.81 -10.08
CA ASN A 28 0.64 1.74 -11.48
C ASN A 28 -0.11 3.00 -11.93
N GLY A 29 0.33 4.17 -11.44
CA GLY A 29 -0.28 5.44 -11.81
C GLY A 29 -1.57 5.76 -11.09
N LYS A 30 -1.96 4.94 -10.13
CA LYS A 30 -3.20 5.15 -9.38
C LYS A 30 -2.92 5.24 -7.90
N VAL A 31 -3.76 5.96 -7.18
CA VAL A 31 -3.63 6.09 -5.73
C VAL A 31 -4.17 4.85 -5.04
N VAL A 32 -3.37 4.28 -4.16
CA VAL A 32 -3.79 3.18 -3.29
C VAL A 32 -3.77 3.66 -1.85
N LYS A 33 -4.80 3.31 -1.10
CA LYS A 33 -4.92 3.71 0.31
C LYS A 33 -4.78 2.49 1.21
N PHE A 34 -4.04 2.68 2.28
CA PHE A 34 -3.88 1.64 3.30
C PHE A 34 -4.18 2.24 4.67
N TYR A 35 -4.97 1.53 5.45
CA TYR A 35 -5.38 1.96 6.78
C TYR A 35 -4.71 1.07 7.82
N PRO A 36 -3.59 1.53 8.41
CA PRO A 36 -2.80 0.67 9.31
C PRO A 36 -3.56 0.15 10.54
N TYR A 37 -4.48 0.94 11.07
CA TYR A 37 -5.21 0.50 12.25
C TYR A 37 -6.12 -0.69 11.98
N SER A 38 -6.80 -0.69 10.86
CA SER A 38 -7.69 -1.79 10.51
C SER A 38 -6.99 -2.83 9.63
N GLY A 39 -5.87 -2.44 9.02
CA GLY A 39 -5.19 -3.29 8.06
C GLY A 39 -5.83 -3.32 6.69
N TRP A 40 -6.84 -2.49 6.46
CA TRP A 40 -7.57 -2.48 5.19
C TRP A 40 -6.78 -1.77 4.11
N ALA A 41 -6.82 -2.31 2.90
CA ALA A 41 -6.20 -1.68 1.74
C ALA A 41 -7.22 -1.61 0.60
N THR A 42 -7.23 -0.50 -0.12
CA THR A 42 -8.17 -0.31 -1.22
C THR A 42 -7.49 0.51 -2.33
N GLY A 43 -7.88 0.25 -3.56
CA GLY A 43 -7.36 0.97 -4.71
C GLY A 43 -7.77 0.31 -6.01
N ALA A 44 -7.70 1.07 -7.10
CA ALA A 44 -8.12 0.58 -8.40
C ALA A 44 -7.19 -0.51 -8.96
N THR A 45 -5.95 -0.53 -8.52
CA THR A 45 -4.94 -1.44 -9.06
C THR A 45 -4.71 -2.66 -8.18
N ILE A 46 -5.41 -2.76 -7.06
CA ILE A 46 -5.28 -3.90 -6.15
C ILE A 46 -6.65 -4.44 -5.82
N THR A 47 -6.68 -5.64 -5.26
CA THR A 47 -7.91 -6.21 -4.73
C THR A 47 -8.07 -5.73 -3.30
N ASP A 48 -9.19 -5.11 -3.00
CA ASP A 48 -9.47 -4.64 -1.64
C ASP A 48 -9.42 -5.81 -0.67
N GLY A 49 -8.85 -5.55 0.50
CA GLY A 49 -8.75 -6.59 1.49
C GLY A 49 -8.04 -6.12 2.73
N ARG A 50 -7.93 -7.00 3.70
CA ARG A 50 -7.30 -6.70 4.98
C ARG A 50 -5.97 -7.43 5.08
N GLY A 51 -4.99 -6.76 5.69
CA GLY A 51 -3.71 -7.36 5.97
C GLY A 51 -2.59 -6.76 5.14
N LEU A 52 -1.55 -6.30 5.83
CA LEU A 52 -0.39 -5.71 5.17
C LEU A 52 0.31 -6.72 4.27
N GLN A 53 0.45 -7.95 4.74
CA GLN A 53 1.14 -8.98 3.97
C GLN A 53 0.45 -9.23 2.63
N LYS A 54 -0.89 -9.26 2.65
CA LYS A 54 -1.65 -9.46 1.43
C LYS A 54 -1.43 -8.31 0.45
N LEU A 55 -1.42 -7.08 0.97
CA LEU A 55 -1.14 -5.91 0.15
C LEU A 55 0.26 -6.00 -0.45
N LEU A 56 1.26 -6.30 0.36
CA LEU A 56 2.63 -6.38 -0.11
C LEU A 56 2.79 -7.46 -1.18
N ASN A 57 2.10 -8.57 -1.03
CA ASN A 57 2.15 -9.63 -2.05
C ASN A 57 1.60 -9.16 -3.38
N GLN A 58 0.52 -8.39 -3.36
CA GLN A 58 -0.03 -7.83 -4.59
C GLN A 58 0.94 -6.84 -5.23
N LEU A 59 1.56 -6.00 -4.43
CA LEU A 59 2.52 -5.02 -4.93
C LEU A 59 3.74 -5.71 -5.54
N LYS A 60 4.22 -6.75 -4.90
CA LYS A 60 5.36 -7.50 -5.42
C LYS A 60 5.05 -8.17 -6.75
N LYS A 61 3.89 -8.76 -6.87
CA LYS A 61 3.49 -9.41 -8.12
C LYS A 61 3.46 -8.41 -9.26
N THR A 62 2.90 -7.24 -9.00
CA THR A 62 2.82 -6.21 -10.03
C THR A 62 4.20 -5.71 -10.43
N SER A 63 5.07 -5.50 -9.47
CA SER A 63 6.39 -4.98 -9.78
C SER A 63 7.28 -6.02 -10.46
N ALA A 64 6.94 -7.28 -10.38
CA ALA A 64 7.68 -8.33 -11.06
C ALA A 64 7.40 -8.35 -12.57
N GLN A 65 6.40 -7.65 -12.99
CA GLN A 65 6.10 -7.53 -14.40
C GLN A 65 7.08 -6.58 -15.07
#